data_e28f27655b6aa1aa74601376871a9ab1
#
_entry.id   e28f27655b6aa1aa74601376871a9ab1
#
_cell.length_a   1.000
_cell.length_b   1.000
_cell.length_c   1.000
_cell.angle_alpha   90.00
_cell.angle_beta   90.00
_cell.angle_gamma   90.00
#
_symmetry.space_group_name_H-M   'P 1'
#
loop_
_entity.id
_entity.type
_entity.pdbx_description
1 polymer ?
#
loop_
_entity_poly.entity_id
_entity_poly.type
_entity_poly.pdbx_seq_one_letter_code
_entity_poly.pdbx_strand_id
1 'polypeptide(L)'
;MKDNHNKPIIYQVFTRLFGNNNNHCIYNGNITENGCGKMADFTIKALNEIKKLGATHIWYTGIIEHATQTDYRRYNIRPDHPAFVKGKAGSPYAIKDYYDVDPDLAKDIPGRMKEFENLVLRTHRCDLKVIIDFVPNHVARQYHSDSQPDGTAQLGANDDPAYAFSPYNNFYYIPNSELHAQFDMKGAAAEAYKEYPAKATGNNRFDAYPNINDWYETVKLNYGIDYQNGNTPHFNPIPDTWTKMLDILLFWAGKNIDGFRCDMAEMVPVEFWEWAIPQVKAQYPSILFIAEVYNPAEYKNYLFRGKFDYLYDKVGLYDTLRSIICNNGSATAITHAWQNLGGIEKRMLNFLENHDEQRIASDFFAGNPFKAIPGLIVSACMNTNPMMIYFGQEFGEPGMDNEGFSGRDGRTTIFDYWSIDTIRRWRNGGKFDGNMLTDEQKALYSIYQRVLTLCNEEKAISQGDFFDLMYANINGWRFNEHRQYAFLRKYENELLIIVVNFDHMSMDLAINIPTHAFNFLQIPQNPQYRAKDLISGEEEDISLLLYKATDISVKGYSGKILKIIL
;
A
#
# COMPACT_ATOMS: atom_id res chain seq x y z
N MET A 1 16.35 -21.44 -14.91
CA MET A 1 16.27 -20.61 -13.71
C MET A 1 15.26 -21.27 -12.79
N LYS A 2 15.58 -21.53 -11.51
CA LYS A 2 14.57 -22.02 -10.57
C LYS A 2 13.58 -20.86 -10.39
N ASP A 3 12.32 -21.05 -10.78
CA ASP A 3 11.24 -20.15 -10.41
C ASP A 3 11.16 -20.11 -8.89
N ASN A 4 11.80 -19.11 -8.30
CA ASN A 4 11.63 -18.79 -6.90
C ASN A 4 10.24 -18.14 -6.78
N HIS A 5 9.20 -18.97 -6.61
CA HIS A 5 7.85 -18.51 -6.30
C HIS A 5 7.80 -17.98 -4.86
N ASN A 6 8.53 -16.89 -4.61
CA ASN A 6 8.46 -16.21 -3.33
C ASN A 6 7.17 -15.38 -3.29
N LYS A 7 6.40 -15.54 -2.23
CA LYS A 7 5.26 -14.69 -1.92
C LYS A 7 5.75 -13.25 -1.72
N PRO A 8 5.23 -12.25 -2.47
CA PRO A 8 5.65 -10.85 -2.27
C PRO A 8 5.24 -10.36 -0.87
N ILE A 9 6.23 -9.91 -0.11
CA ILE A 9 6.05 -9.19 1.16
C ILE A 9 6.55 -7.77 0.92
N ILE A 10 5.61 -6.83 0.90
CA ILE A 10 5.87 -5.44 0.54
C ILE A 10 5.99 -4.60 1.81
N TYR A 11 7.12 -3.93 1.98
CA TYR A 11 7.31 -2.90 3.01
C TYR A 11 7.05 -1.53 2.38
N GLN A 12 5.87 -0.97 2.62
CA GLN A 12 5.57 0.39 2.20
C GLN A 12 6.26 1.39 3.13
N VAL A 13 7.04 2.32 2.57
CA VAL A 13 7.74 3.34 3.33
C VAL A 13 7.51 4.72 2.75
N PHE A 14 7.14 5.68 3.61
CA PHE A 14 7.03 7.07 3.21
C PHE A 14 8.42 7.69 3.24
N THR A 15 8.99 7.94 2.05
CA THR A 15 10.42 8.23 1.86
C THR A 15 10.87 9.45 2.65
N ARG A 16 10.10 10.55 2.65
CA ARG A 16 10.45 11.78 3.37
C ARG A 16 10.39 11.67 4.89
N LEU A 17 9.63 10.70 5.43
CA LEU A 17 9.50 10.52 6.87
C LEU A 17 10.51 9.53 7.44
N PHE A 18 10.87 8.48 6.68
CA PHE A 18 11.72 7.38 7.15
C PHE A 18 13.07 7.84 7.69
N GLY A 19 13.75 8.74 6.98
CA GLY A 19 15.09 9.21 7.31
C GLY A 19 15.14 10.35 8.33
N ASN A 20 14.01 11.00 8.59
CA ASN A 20 13.99 12.20 9.41
C ASN A 20 14.29 11.90 10.90
N ASN A 21 15.35 12.52 11.41
CA ASN A 21 15.81 12.35 12.81
C ASN A 21 15.39 13.50 13.73
N ASN A 22 14.62 14.49 13.25
CA ASN A 22 14.16 15.60 14.07
C ASN A 22 13.16 15.09 15.13
N ASN A 23 13.41 15.40 16.40
CA ASN A 23 12.55 15.01 17.53
C ASN A 23 11.73 16.19 18.10
N HIS A 24 11.77 17.35 17.46
CA HIS A 24 11.09 18.58 17.86
C HIS A 24 10.33 19.20 16.67
N CYS A 25 9.55 18.37 15.95
CA CYS A 25 8.71 18.87 14.87
C CYS A 25 7.62 19.79 15.43
N ILE A 26 7.38 20.89 14.72
CA ILE A 26 6.34 21.87 15.07
C ILE A 26 5.19 21.79 14.06
N TYR A 27 3.99 22.10 14.51
CA TYR A 27 2.80 22.13 13.67
C TYR A 27 3.01 23.09 12.48
N ASN A 28 2.69 22.61 11.27
CA ASN A 28 2.83 23.36 10.01
C ASN A 28 4.26 23.89 9.75
N GLY A 29 5.28 23.19 10.28
CA GLY A 29 6.68 23.57 10.11
C GLY A 29 7.20 23.30 8.69
N ASN A 30 8.13 24.13 8.23
CA ASN A 30 8.80 23.97 6.96
C ASN A 30 9.95 22.94 7.04
N ILE A 31 10.58 22.65 5.90
CA ILE A 31 11.67 21.67 5.82
C ILE A 31 12.88 22.02 6.71
N THR A 32 13.17 23.29 6.95
CA THR A 32 14.28 23.72 7.82
C THR A 32 13.95 23.50 9.29
N GLU A 33 12.70 23.69 9.69
CA GLU A 33 12.21 23.51 11.05
C GLU A 33 12.03 22.03 11.40
N ASN A 34 11.36 21.29 10.53
CA ASN A 34 10.94 19.91 10.82
C ASN A 34 11.89 18.84 10.23
N GLY A 35 12.73 19.24 9.27
CA GLY A 35 13.60 18.28 8.58
C GLY A 35 12.86 17.42 7.54
N CYS A 36 13.62 16.62 6.81
CA CYS A 36 13.11 15.70 5.80
C CYS A 36 14.07 14.52 5.64
N GLY A 37 13.54 13.31 5.60
CA GLY A 37 14.30 12.11 5.25
C GLY A 37 14.78 12.14 3.80
N LYS A 38 15.86 11.43 3.52
CA LYS A 38 16.54 11.42 2.22
C LYS A 38 16.66 10.00 1.67
N MET A 39 16.71 9.88 0.35
CA MET A 39 17.01 8.60 -0.32
C MET A 39 18.31 7.96 0.19
N ALA A 40 19.29 8.78 0.59
CA ALA A 40 20.55 8.33 1.18
C ALA A 40 20.41 7.72 2.59
N ASP A 41 19.29 7.90 3.28
CA ASP A 41 19.02 7.30 4.60
C ASP A 41 18.69 5.81 4.50
N PHE A 42 18.31 5.33 3.32
CA PHE A 42 18.19 3.91 3.01
C PHE A 42 19.57 3.30 2.75
N THR A 43 20.39 3.24 3.79
CA THR A 43 21.72 2.62 3.74
C THR A 43 21.59 1.10 3.58
N ILE A 44 22.69 0.42 3.18
CA ILE A 44 22.74 -1.05 3.15
C ILE A 44 22.30 -1.66 4.48
N LYS A 45 22.65 -1.02 5.61
CA LYS A 45 22.23 -1.49 6.94
C LYS A 45 20.71 -1.35 7.11
N ALA A 46 20.13 -0.20 6.79
CA ALA A 46 18.69 0.03 6.86
C ALA A 46 17.92 -0.98 6.00
N LEU A 47 18.37 -1.20 4.76
CA LEU A 47 17.75 -2.14 3.82
C LEU A 47 17.85 -3.59 4.34
N ASN A 48 18.97 -3.99 4.93
CA ASN A 48 19.11 -5.31 5.53
C ASN A 48 18.22 -5.49 6.76
N GLU A 49 17.98 -4.46 7.56
CA GLU A 49 17.03 -4.53 8.68
C GLU A 49 15.57 -4.68 8.18
N ILE A 50 15.21 -3.99 7.10
CA ILE A 50 13.90 -4.19 6.44
C ILE A 50 13.80 -5.63 5.89
N LYS A 51 14.85 -6.14 5.24
CA LYS A 51 14.89 -7.52 4.74
C LYS A 51 14.73 -8.54 5.86
N LYS A 52 15.37 -8.33 7.02
CA LYS A 52 15.24 -9.21 8.18
C LYS A 52 13.82 -9.32 8.70
N LEU A 53 12.99 -8.30 8.52
CA LEU A 53 11.57 -8.35 8.85
C LEU A 53 10.80 -9.36 7.97
N GLY A 54 11.39 -9.82 6.87
CA GLY A 54 10.77 -10.74 5.91
C GLY A 54 10.35 -10.07 4.61
N ALA A 55 10.62 -8.76 4.43
CA ALA A 55 10.29 -8.04 3.21
C ALA A 55 11.07 -8.58 2.00
N THR A 56 10.39 -8.62 0.85
CA THR A 56 10.95 -8.95 -0.47
C THR A 56 10.96 -7.75 -1.40
N HIS A 57 10.07 -6.79 -1.14
CA HIS A 57 9.89 -5.57 -1.92
C HIS A 57 9.83 -4.37 -0.97
N ILE A 58 10.32 -3.23 -1.44
CA ILE A 58 10.10 -1.93 -0.79
C ILE A 58 9.29 -1.07 -1.75
N TRP A 59 8.15 -0.56 -1.29
CA TRP A 59 7.44 0.49 -1.99
C TRP A 59 7.83 1.83 -1.39
N TYR A 60 8.62 2.59 -2.17
CA TYR A 60 9.05 3.94 -1.85
C TYR A 60 7.96 4.94 -2.26
N THR A 61 7.13 5.37 -1.31
CA THR A 61 6.09 6.38 -1.55
C THR A 61 6.69 7.77 -1.66
N GLY A 62 6.25 8.53 -2.66
CA GLY A 62 6.58 9.95 -2.84
C GLY A 62 7.89 10.22 -3.58
N ILE A 63 8.34 9.34 -4.47
CA ILE A 63 9.60 9.50 -5.24
C ILE A 63 9.48 10.54 -6.35
N ILE A 64 8.39 10.52 -7.12
CA ILE A 64 8.22 11.41 -8.28
C ILE A 64 7.97 12.84 -7.78
N GLU A 65 8.54 13.84 -8.46
CA GLU A 65 8.41 15.24 -8.07
C GLU A 65 6.95 15.67 -7.99
N HIS A 66 6.56 16.20 -6.85
CA HIS A 66 5.20 16.69 -6.57
C HIS A 66 5.25 18.15 -6.07
N ALA A 67 4.09 18.82 -6.07
CA ALA A 67 3.98 20.20 -5.65
C ALA A 67 4.39 20.36 -4.17
N THR A 68 5.23 21.37 -3.88
CA THR A 68 5.73 21.68 -2.53
C THR A 68 5.77 23.18 -2.28
N GLN A 69 5.69 23.61 -1.01
CA GLN A 69 5.92 25.01 -0.63
C GLN A 69 7.41 25.34 -0.47
N THR A 70 8.31 24.38 -0.55
CA THR A 70 9.76 24.63 -0.48
C THR A 70 10.28 25.25 -1.78
N ASP A 71 11.10 26.28 -1.67
CA ASP A 71 11.60 27.06 -2.80
C ASP A 71 12.88 26.45 -3.38
N TYR A 72 12.77 25.93 -4.60
CA TYR A 72 13.88 25.35 -5.36
C TYR A 72 14.26 26.15 -6.62
N ARG A 73 13.83 27.44 -6.73
CA ARG A 73 14.14 28.30 -7.91
C ARG A 73 15.62 28.41 -8.22
N ARG A 74 16.49 28.35 -7.20
CA ARG A 74 17.95 28.34 -7.40
C ARG A 74 18.48 27.14 -8.20
N TYR A 75 17.66 26.11 -8.34
CA TYR A 75 17.93 24.91 -9.12
C TYR A 75 17.08 24.83 -10.40
N ASN A 76 16.49 25.95 -10.81
CA ASN A 76 15.59 26.08 -11.95
C ASN A 76 14.30 25.28 -11.84
N ILE A 77 13.91 24.88 -10.63
CA ILE A 77 12.61 24.23 -10.38
C ILE A 77 11.59 25.34 -10.10
N ARG A 78 10.49 25.32 -10.85
CA ARG A 78 9.41 26.30 -10.74
C ARG A 78 8.72 26.18 -9.37
N PRO A 79 8.46 27.31 -8.65
CA PRO A 79 7.75 27.26 -7.38
C PRO A 79 6.26 27.00 -7.59
N ASP A 80 5.63 26.34 -6.62
CA ASP A 80 4.19 26.14 -6.56
C ASP A 80 3.53 27.24 -5.73
N HIS A 81 2.25 27.55 -6.04
CA HIS A 81 1.50 28.53 -5.28
C HIS A 81 1.02 27.92 -3.95
N PRO A 82 1.38 28.50 -2.79
CA PRO A 82 1.16 27.86 -1.49
C PRO A 82 -0.32 27.60 -1.15
N ALA A 83 -1.28 28.34 -1.73
CA ALA A 83 -2.70 28.07 -1.53
C ALA A 83 -3.18 26.77 -2.23
N PHE A 84 -2.40 26.24 -3.16
CA PHE A 84 -2.73 25.02 -3.91
C PHE A 84 -1.73 23.88 -3.64
N VAL A 85 -1.11 23.90 -2.47
CA VAL A 85 -0.27 22.82 -1.92
C VAL A 85 -0.82 22.44 -0.57
N LYS A 86 -1.22 21.19 -0.38
CA LYS A 86 -1.65 20.65 0.92
C LYS A 86 -0.46 20.48 1.85
N GLY A 87 -0.53 21.02 3.07
CA GLY A 87 0.59 21.06 4.00
C GLY A 87 1.77 21.89 3.49
N LYS A 88 2.95 21.73 4.09
CA LYS A 88 4.18 22.40 3.65
C LYS A 88 4.96 21.59 2.63
N ALA A 89 4.96 20.28 2.79
CA ALA A 89 5.70 19.37 1.92
C ALA A 89 4.91 18.97 0.67
N GLY A 90 3.59 19.14 0.67
CA GLY A 90 2.71 18.78 -0.43
C GLY A 90 2.31 17.32 -0.47
N SER A 91 1.24 17.04 -1.21
CA SER A 91 0.76 15.69 -1.47
C SER A 91 1.70 14.96 -2.42
N PRO A 92 2.16 13.74 -2.09
CA PRO A 92 2.96 12.91 -3.01
C PRO A 92 2.18 12.49 -4.26
N TYR A 93 0.86 12.74 -4.27
CA TYR A 93 -0.04 12.43 -5.38
C TYR A 93 -0.39 13.68 -6.23
N ALA A 94 0.05 14.87 -5.84
CA ALA A 94 -0.02 16.07 -6.69
C ALA A 94 1.26 16.18 -7.55
N ILE A 95 1.41 15.29 -8.53
CA ILE A 95 2.62 15.20 -9.35
C ILE A 95 2.80 16.48 -10.16
N LYS A 96 3.98 17.08 -10.02
CA LYS A 96 4.38 18.33 -10.70
C LYS A 96 5.24 18.08 -11.93
N ASP A 97 6.13 17.09 -11.85
CA ASP A 97 6.96 16.63 -12.96
C ASP A 97 7.07 15.12 -12.94
N TYR A 98 6.54 14.46 -13.97
CA TYR A 98 6.63 13.00 -14.07
C TYR A 98 8.02 12.47 -14.42
N TYR A 99 8.91 13.31 -14.91
CA TYR A 99 10.24 12.91 -15.38
C TYR A 99 11.35 13.19 -14.36
N ASP A 100 10.95 13.63 -13.15
CA ASP A 100 11.92 13.97 -12.12
C ASP A 100 11.60 13.37 -10.73
N VAL A 101 12.62 13.40 -9.90
CA VAL A 101 12.56 12.97 -8.49
C VAL A 101 12.32 14.18 -7.59
N ASP A 102 11.49 14.01 -6.57
CA ASP A 102 11.23 15.04 -5.57
C ASP A 102 12.54 15.59 -4.97
N PRO A 103 12.81 16.90 -5.10
CA PRO A 103 14.04 17.54 -4.62
C PRO A 103 14.20 17.46 -3.11
N ASP A 104 13.09 17.35 -2.33
CA ASP A 104 13.13 17.19 -0.88
C ASP A 104 13.89 15.92 -0.46
N LEU A 105 13.88 14.89 -1.31
CA LEU A 105 14.44 13.58 -1.00
C LEU A 105 15.94 13.45 -1.29
N ALA A 106 16.52 14.42 -1.99
CA ALA A 106 17.92 14.39 -2.38
C ALA A 106 18.81 15.17 -1.38
N LYS A 107 20.06 14.73 -1.25
CA LYS A 107 21.14 15.51 -0.62
C LYS A 107 21.78 16.46 -1.63
N ASP A 108 21.97 16.00 -2.85
CA ASP A 108 22.42 16.78 -3.99
C ASP A 108 21.26 16.98 -4.96
N ILE A 109 20.59 18.13 -4.87
CA ILE A 109 19.39 18.41 -5.66
C ILE A 109 19.62 18.31 -7.17
N PRO A 110 20.70 18.88 -7.76
CA PRO A 110 20.99 18.65 -9.18
C PRO A 110 21.21 17.18 -9.54
N GLY A 111 21.73 16.38 -8.62
CA GLY A 111 21.99 14.96 -8.80
C GLY A 111 20.86 14.03 -8.36
N ARG A 112 19.65 14.54 -8.07
CA ARG A 112 18.52 13.78 -7.46
C ARG A 112 18.13 12.51 -8.22
N MET A 113 18.10 12.55 -9.54
CA MET A 113 17.84 11.36 -10.35
C MET A 113 18.94 10.31 -10.17
N LYS A 114 20.20 10.73 -10.09
CA LYS A 114 21.31 9.82 -9.82
C LYS A 114 21.28 9.23 -8.42
N GLU A 115 20.81 10.00 -7.42
CA GLU A 115 20.60 9.48 -6.07
C GLU A 115 19.49 8.41 -6.05
N PHE A 116 18.43 8.58 -6.84
CA PHE A 116 17.38 7.59 -7.00
C PHE A 116 17.91 6.31 -7.67
N GLU A 117 18.62 6.42 -8.79
CA GLU A 117 19.23 5.25 -9.44
C GLU A 117 20.17 4.49 -8.48
N ASN A 118 20.93 5.22 -7.65
CA ASN A 118 21.76 4.62 -6.61
C ASN A 118 20.93 3.98 -5.48
N LEU A 119 19.74 4.51 -5.15
CA LEU A 119 18.81 3.87 -4.21
C LEU A 119 18.33 2.53 -4.76
N VAL A 120 17.89 2.48 -6.03
CA VAL A 120 17.49 1.25 -6.71
C VAL A 120 18.60 0.21 -6.67
N LEU A 121 19.83 0.60 -7.07
CA LEU A 121 20.98 -0.30 -7.03
C LEU A 121 21.31 -0.83 -5.62
N ARG A 122 21.21 0.02 -4.59
CA ARG A 122 21.44 -0.42 -3.20
C ARG A 122 20.37 -1.40 -2.73
N THR A 123 19.11 -1.15 -3.09
CA THR A 123 17.98 -2.01 -2.76
C THR A 123 18.17 -3.40 -3.38
N HIS A 124 18.53 -3.46 -4.67
CA HIS A 124 18.82 -4.72 -5.37
C HIS A 124 20.03 -5.47 -4.78
N ARG A 125 21.08 -4.75 -4.36
CA ARG A 125 22.23 -5.38 -3.66
C ARG A 125 21.88 -6.04 -2.34
N CYS A 126 20.75 -5.68 -1.75
CA CYS A 126 20.21 -6.32 -0.56
C CYS A 126 19.19 -7.43 -0.91
N ASP A 127 19.08 -7.86 -2.17
CA ASP A 127 18.05 -8.77 -2.70
C ASP A 127 16.62 -8.33 -2.35
N LEU A 128 16.36 -7.04 -2.43
CA LEU A 128 15.06 -6.41 -2.31
C LEU A 128 14.66 -5.81 -3.65
N LYS A 129 13.38 -5.79 -3.95
CA LYS A 129 12.82 -5.20 -5.17
C LYS A 129 12.22 -3.84 -4.88
N VAL A 130 12.12 -3.00 -5.92
CA VAL A 130 11.69 -1.60 -5.83
C VAL A 130 10.33 -1.41 -6.47
N ILE A 131 9.39 -0.85 -5.72
CA ILE A 131 8.08 -0.38 -6.22
C ILE A 131 8.01 1.12 -5.99
N ILE A 132 7.47 1.87 -6.96
CA ILE A 132 7.15 3.29 -6.82
C ILE A 132 5.69 3.54 -7.18
N ASP A 133 5.16 4.70 -6.76
CA ASP A 133 3.83 5.14 -7.20
C ASP A 133 3.85 5.59 -8.66
N PHE A 134 2.77 5.28 -9.37
CA PHE A 134 2.37 5.91 -10.61
C PHE A 134 0.98 6.51 -10.41
N VAL A 135 0.84 7.80 -10.60
CA VAL A 135 -0.39 8.56 -10.36
C VAL A 135 -1.05 8.89 -11.70
N PRO A 136 -1.96 8.07 -12.23
CA PRO A 136 -2.47 8.23 -13.59
C PRO A 136 -3.67 9.17 -13.71
N ASN A 137 -4.45 9.34 -12.62
CA ASN A 137 -5.76 10.00 -12.70
C ASN A 137 -5.68 11.53 -12.75
N HIS A 138 -4.64 12.11 -12.16
CA HIS A 138 -4.52 13.56 -11.96
C HIS A 138 -3.06 13.99 -11.80
N VAL A 139 -2.82 15.28 -11.90
CA VAL A 139 -1.53 15.93 -11.66
C VAL A 139 -1.72 17.16 -10.78
N ALA A 140 -0.63 17.76 -10.30
CA ALA A 140 -0.68 19.05 -9.62
C ALA A 140 -1.35 20.10 -10.51
N ARG A 141 -2.10 21.03 -9.91
CA ARG A 141 -2.78 22.09 -10.66
C ARG A 141 -1.83 22.96 -11.46
N GLN A 142 -0.61 23.13 -10.98
CA GLN A 142 0.47 23.87 -11.67
C GLN A 142 1.49 22.90 -12.32
N TYR A 143 1.04 21.75 -12.83
CA TYR A 143 1.89 20.79 -13.52
C TYR A 143 2.83 21.49 -14.52
N HIS A 144 4.11 21.20 -14.40
CA HIS A 144 5.14 21.67 -15.32
C HIS A 144 6.37 20.79 -15.18
N SER A 145 6.82 20.20 -16.28
CA SER A 145 8.05 19.42 -16.28
C SER A 145 9.25 20.29 -16.65
N ASP A 146 10.21 20.34 -15.73
CA ASP A 146 11.51 21.00 -15.95
C ASP A 146 12.57 19.99 -16.47
N SER A 147 12.26 18.68 -16.42
CA SER A 147 13.20 17.56 -16.71
C SER A 147 12.72 16.60 -17.80
N GLN A 148 11.70 16.99 -18.57
CA GLN A 148 11.20 16.11 -19.63
C GLN A 148 12.26 15.81 -20.69
N PRO A 149 12.27 14.59 -21.27
CA PRO A 149 13.19 14.24 -22.36
C PRO A 149 12.99 15.11 -23.60
N ASP A 150 14.08 15.39 -24.33
CA ASP A 150 14.04 16.13 -25.58
C ASP A 150 13.05 15.52 -26.58
N GLY A 151 12.25 16.37 -27.21
CA GLY A 151 11.24 15.95 -28.18
C GLY A 151 9.91 15.47 -27.59
N THR A 152 9.79 15.43 -26.26
CA THR A 152 8.54 15.09 -25.57
C THR A 152 7.70 16.35 -25.37
N ALA A 153 6.38 16.29 -25.64
CA ALA A 153 5.47 17.39 -25.36
C ALA A 153 4.89 17.25 -23.95
N GLN A 154 4.87 18.36 -23.19
CA GLN A 154 4.24 18.37 -21.85
C GLN A 154 2.74 18.07 -21.92
N LEU A 155 2.19 17.57 -20.81
CA LEU A 155 0.75 17.50 -20.62
C LEU A 155 0.15 18.91 -20.73
N GLY A 156 -0.91 19.03 -21.52
CA GLY A 156 -1.59 20.30 -21.78
C GLY A 156 -0.95 21.23 -22.80
N ALA A 157 0.24 20.92 -23.33
CA ALA A 157 0.94 21.80 -24.27
C ALA A 157 0.19 22.08 -25.56
N ASN A 158 -0.61 21.13 -26.03
CA ASN A 158 -1.38 21.21 -27.28
C ASN A 158 -2.91 21.31 -27.02
N ASP A 159 -3.33 21.51 -25.77
CA ASP A 159 -4.74 21.55 -25.41
C ASP A 159 -5.40 22.82 -26.00
N ASP A 160 -6.64 22.66 -26.43
CA ASP A 160 -7.52 23.78 -26.75
C ASP A 160 -8.48 24.03 -25.57
N PRO A 161 -8.25 25.05 -24.74
CA PRO A 161 -9.05 25.31 -23.55
C PRO A 161 -10.44 25.92 -23.87
N ALA A 162 -10.76 26.18 -25.14
CA ALA A 162 -12.10 26.60 -25.56
C ALA A 162 -13.14 25.46 -25.44
N TYR A 163 -12.69 24.21 -25.38
CA TYR A 163 -13.56 23.03 -25.26
C TYR A 163 -13.53 22.47 -23.83
N ALA A 164 -14.69 22.22 -23.25
CA ALA A 164 -14.81 21.54 -21.96
C ALA A 164 -14.27 20.10 -22.02
N PHE A 165 -14.53 19.43 -23.13
CA PHE A 165 -13.98 18.13 -23.49
C PHE A 165 -13.49 18.14 -24.94
N SER A 166 -12.33 17.55 -25.16
CA SER A 166 -11.83 17.15 -26.46
C SER A 166 -10.95 15.92 -26.28
N PRO A 167 -11.07 14.87 -27.10
CA PRO A 167 -10.21 13.68 -26.98
C PRO A 167 -8.73 13.97 -27.23
N TYR A 168 -8.40 15.14 -27.77
CA TYR A 168 -7.03 15.60 -28.02
C TYR A 168 -6.43 16.40 -26.85
N ASN A 169 -7.27 16.87 -25.90
CA ASN A 169 -6.83 17.59 -24.71
C ASN A 169 -6.37 16.62 -23.63
N ASN A 170 -5.34 17.00 -22.89
CA ASN A 170 -4.89 16.24 -21.72
C ASN A 170 -5.70 16.57 -20.45
N PHE A 171 -6.38 17.74 -20.43
CA PHE A 171 -7.19 18.18 -19.29
C PHE A 171 -8.64 18.43 -19.71
N TYR A 172 -9.51 18.47 -18.69
CA TYR A 172 -10.88 18.97 -18.82
C TYR A 172 -10.91 20.43 -18.39
N TYR A 173 -11.45 21.30 -19.24
CA TYR A 173 -11.56 22.73 -18.98
C TYR A 173 -12.97 23.13 -18.60
N ILE A 174 -13.10 24.31 -17.93
CA ILE A 174 -14.37 24.98 -17.69
C ILE A 174 -14.33 26.29 -18.53
N PRO A 175 -14.72 26.24 -19.80
CA PRO A 175 -14.56 27.38 -20.73
C PRO A 175 -15.23 28.64 -20.19
N ASN A 176 -14.60 29.78 -20.41
CA ASN A 176 -15.08 31.11 -20.02
C ASN A 176 -15.26 31.31 -18.50
N SER A 177 -14.70 30.42 -17.65
CA SER A 177 -14.78 30.52 -16.20
C SER A 177 -13.38 30.61 -15.58
N GLU A 178 -13.17 31.60 -14.72
CA GLU A 178 -12.00 31.68 -13.84
C GLU A 178 -12.19 30.76 -12.64
N LEU A 179 -11.12 30.22 -12.10
CA LEU A 179 -11.15 29.41 -10.88
C LEU A 179 -11.50 30.29 -9.67
N HIS A 180 -12.50 29.89 -8.90
CA HIS A 180 -12.96 30.53 -7.67
C HIS A 180 -13.09 29.48 -6.57
N ALA A 181 -11.97 29.02 -6.01
CA ALA A 181 -12.01 28.06 -4.91
C ALA A 181 -12.70 28.66 -3.67
N GLN A 182 -13.43 27.81 -2.94
CA GLN A 182 -14.20 28.23 -1.76
C GLN A 182 -13.32 28.30 -0.49
N PHE A 183 -12.12 28.83 -0.63
CA PHE A 183 -11.14 29.08 0.44
C PHE A 183 -10.22 30.21 0.02
N ASP A 184 -9.31 30.65 0.90
CA ASP A 184 -8.35 31.71 0.61
C ASP A 184 -7.34 31.26 -0.47
N MET A 185 -7.52 31.77 -1.70
CA MET A 185 -6.66 31.49 -2.85
C MET A 185 -5.32 32.23 -2.80
N LYS A 186 -5.10 33.12 -1.81
CA LYS A 186 -3.84 33.83 -1.63
C LYS A 186 -2.87 33.04 -0.74
N GLY A 187 -3.37 32.49 0.36
CA GLY A 187 -2.53 31.82 1.35
C GLY A 187 -1.35 32.71 1.79
N ALA A 188 -0.15 32.14 1.83
CA ALA A 188 1.08 32.87 2.19
C ALA A 188 1.75 33.58 1.01
N ALA A 189 1.15 33.58 -0.19
CA ALA A 189 1.72 34.23 -1.38
C ALA A 189 1.50 35.74 -1.38
N ALA A 190 2.25 36.46 -2.24
CA ALA A 190 2.06 37.90 -2.44
C ALA A 190 0.72 38.21 -3.14
N GLU A 191 0.31 37.35 -4.09
CA GLU A 191 -0.92 37.48 -4.87
C GLU A 191 -1.77 36.23 -4.75
N ALA A 192 -3.08 36.35 -5.01
CA ALA A 192 -3.96 35.19 -5.12
C ALA A 192 -3.65 34.37 -6.38
N TYR A 193 -3.83 33.06 -6.30
CA TYR A 193 -3.73 32.17 -7.45
C TYR A 193 -4.78 32.51 -8.51
N LYS A 194 -4.40 32.46 -9.76
CA LYS A 194 -5.28 32.70 -10.90
C LYS A 194 -5.16 31.57 -11.92
N GLU A 195 -6.30 31.06 -12.37
CA GLU A 195 -6.38 30.04 -13.42
C GLU A 195 -7.58 30.37 -14.33
N TYR A 196 -7.30 30.62 -15.60
CA TYR A 196 -8.32 30.87 -16.61
C TYR A 196 -7.95 30.23 -17.96
N PRO A 197 -8.86 29.42 -18.56
CA PRO A 197 -10.05 28.88 -17.91
C PRO A 197 -9.69 27.87 -16.79
N ALA A 198 -10.58 27.72 -15.83
CA ALA A 198 -10.42 26.72 -14.78
C ALA A 198 -10.39 25.31 -15.36
N LYS A 199 -9.74 24.37 -14.62
CA LYS A 199 -9.71 22.95 -14.96
C LYS A 199 -10.46 22.12 -13.91
N ALA A 200 -11.01 20.99 -14.33
CA ALA A 200 -11.65 20.04 -13.42
C ALA A 200 -10.66 19.50 -12.41
N THR A 201 -11.09 19.29 -11.14
CA THR A 201 -10.26 18.69 -10.08
C THR A 201 -10.11 17.18 -10.26
N GLY A 202 -9.08 16.61 -9.67
CA GLY A 202 -8.77 15.18 -9.75
C GLY A 202 -9.88 14.25 -9.27
N ASN A 203 -10.76 14.71 -8.36
CA ASN A 203 -11.91 13.98 -7.84
C ASN A 203 -13.18 14.11 -8.71
N ASN A 204 -13.03 14.38 -10.03
CA ASN A 204 -14.13 14.50 -11.00
C ASN A 204 -15.11 15.65 -10.71
N ARG A 205 -14.61 16.77 -10.19
CA ARG A 205 -15.41 17.98 -10.06
C ARG A 205 -15.23 18.86 -11.29
N PHE A 206 -16.26 18.96 -12.12
CA PHE A 206 -16.25 19.64 -13.43
C PHE A 206 -16.87 21.07 -13.33
N ASP A 207 -16.51 21.83 -12.28
CA ASP A 207 -16.85 23.24 -12.12
C ASP A 207 -15.66 24.07 -11.64
N ALA A 208 -15.82 25.40 -11.60
CA ALA A 208 -14.76 26.32 -11.21
C ALA A 208 -14.72 26.66 -9.70
N TYR A 209 -15.47 25.93 -8.85
CA TYR A 209 -15.68 26.28 -7.44
C TYR A 209 -15.30 25.16 -6.46
N PRO A 210 -14.08 24.57 -6.54
CA PRO A 210 -13.68 23.54 -5.60
C PRO A 210 -13.61 24.08 -4.17
N ASN A 211 -13.91 23.20 -3.19
CA ASN A 211 -13.79 23.51 -1.76
C ASN A 211 -12.59 22.80 -1.13
N ILE A 212 -12.34 23.05 0.14
CA ILE A 212 -11.20 22.49 0.87
C ILE A 212 -11.20 20.96 0.97
N ASN A 213 -12.37 20.32 0.84
CA ASN A 213 -12.51 18.86 0.89
C ASN A 213 -12.37 18.21 -0.50
N ASP A 214 -12.35 19.00 -1.57
CA ASP A 214 -12.03 18.51 -2.91
C ASP A 214 -10.52 18.29 -3.04
N TRP A 215 -10.10 17.60 -4.11
CA TRP A 215 -8.69 17.49 -4.46
C TRP A 215 -8.24 18.77 -5.20
N TYR A 216 -8.44 19.91 -4.53
CA TYR A 216 -8.31 21.25 -5.12
C TYR A 216 -6.91 21.55 -5.65
N GLU A 217 -5.89 20.89 -5.10
CA GLU A 217 -4.48 21.01 -5.52
C GLU A 217 -4.16 20.26 -6.81
N THR A 218 -5.12 19.46 -7.32
CA THR A 218 -4.94 18.61 -8.50
C THR A 218 -5.89 18.98 -9.64
N VAL A 219 -5.53 18.58 -10.85
CA VAL A 219 -6.36 18.62 -12.05
C VAL A 219 -6.51 17.24 -12.67
N LYS A 220 -7.71 16.94 -13.17
CA LYS A 220 -8.07 15.66 -13.78
C LYS A 220 -7.39 15.50 -15.14
N LEU A 221 -6.77 14.34 -15.38
CA LEU A 221 -6.27 13.94 -16.70
C LEU A 221 -7.41 13.36 -17.56
N ASN A 222 -7.38 13.71 -18.82
CA ASN A 222 -8.39 13.32 -19.80
C ASN A 222 -7.91 12.11 -20.61
N TYR A 223 -8.51 10.96 -20.33
CA TYR A 223 -8.26 9.71 -21.05
C TYR A 223 -9.27 9.45 -22.18
N GLY A 224 -9.96 10.47 -22.65
CA GLY A 224 -10.92 10.35 -23.74
C GLY A 224 -12.32 9.94 -23.30
N ILE A 225 -12.71 10.17 -22.05
CA ILE A 225 -14.09 10.00 -21.58
C ILE A 225 -14.77 11.35 -21.47
N ASP A 226 -15.89 11.54 -22.18
CA ASP A 226 -16.73 12.73 -22.04
C ASP A 226 -17.71 12.55 -20.86
N TYR A 227 -17.26 12.93 -19.67
CA TYR A 227 -18.04 12.79 -18.44
C TYR A 227 -19.29 13.67 -18.39
N GLN A 228 -19.31 14.77 -19.15
CA GLN A 228 -20.43 15.71 -19.15
C GLN A 228 -21.53 15.30 -20.14
N ASN A 229 -21.23 14.40 -21.08
CA ASN A 229 -22.16 13.89 -22.08
C ASN A 229 -22.30 12.36 -21.97
N GLY A 230 -22.74 11.87 -20.80
CA GLY A 230 -23.10 10.47 -20.57
C GLY A 230 -21.93 9.50 -20.46
N ASN A 231 -20.75 9.97 -20.05
CA ASN A 231 -19.52 9.17 -19.93
C ASN A 231 -19.12 8.48 -21.26
N THR A 232 -19.31 9.18 -22.38
CA THR A 232 -19.07 8.62 -23.71
C THR A 232 -17.57 8.46 -23.97
N PRO A 233 -17.09 7.25 -24.34
CA PRO A 233 -15.69 7.02 -24.66
C PRO A 233 -15.33 7.46 -26.07
N HIS A 234 -14.16 8.09 -26.21
CA HIS A 234 -13.56 8.56 -27.47
C HIS A 234 -12.11 8.04 -27.56
N PHE A 235 -11.93 6.75 -27.89
CA PHE A 235 -10.62 6.08 -27.91
C PHE A 235 -10.07 5.83 -29.33
N ASN A 236 -10.76 6.32 -30.37
CA ASN A 236 -10.30 6.24 -31.74
C ASN A 236 -10.43 7.62 -32.44
N PRO A 237 -9.31 8.29 -32.73
CA PRO A 237 -7.93 7.87 -32.47
C PRO A 237 -7.63 7.77 -30.97
N ILE A 238 -6.52 7.06 -30.63
CA ILE A 238 -6.04 6.95 -29.24
C ILE A 238 -5.80 8.35 -28.68
N PRO A 239 -6.32 8.66 -27.47
CA PRO A 239 -6.10 9.95 -26.82
C PRO A 239 -4.60 10.25 -26.59
N ASP A 240 -4.21 11.50 -26.79
CA ASP A 240 -2.82 11.94 -26.60
C ASP A 240 -2.28 11.64 -25.18
N THR A 241 -3.14 11.74 -24.18
CA THR A 241 -2.80 11.39 -22.79
C THR A 241 -2.30 9.95 -22.67
N TRP A 242 -2.84 8.99 -23.44
CA TRP A 242 -2.41 7.59 -23.37
C TRP A 242 -0.95 7.41 -23.78
N THR A 243 -0.54 8.05 -24.87
CA THR A 243 0.84 7.94 -25.36
C THR A 243 1.81 8.59 -24.38
N LYS A 244 1.48 9.77 -23.86
CA LYS A 244 2.30 10.46 -22.85
C LYS A 244 2.45 9.66 -21.56
N MET A 245 1.36 9.06 -21.07
CA MET A 245 1.39 8.25 -19.84
C MET A 245 2.13 6.92 -20.05
N LEU A 246 2.08 6.34 -21.26
CA LEU A 246 2.92 5.18 -21.61
C LEU A 246 4.41 5.56 -21.62
N ASP A 247 4.77 6.71 -22.19
CA ASP A 247 6.17 7.19 -22.20
C ASP A 247 6.70 7.38 -20.78
N ILE A 248 5.87 7.91 -19.88
CA ILE A 248 6.21 8.06 -18.45
C ILE A 248 6.44 6.69 -17.79
N LEU A 249 5.54 5.71 -18.03
CA LEU A 249 5.71 4.35 -17.52
C LEU A 249 7.02 3.71 -18.03
N LEU A 250 7.31 3.86 -19.32
CA LEU A 250 8.55 3.34 -19.92
C LEU A 250 9.79 4.05 -19.37
N PHE A 251 9.73 5.37 -19.15
CA PHE A 251 10.82 6.13 -18.55
C PHE A 251 11.20 5.58 -17.17
N TRP A 252 10.21 5.39 -16.27
CA TRP A 252 10.49 4.88 -14.93
C TRP A 252 10.84 3.39 -14.91
N ALA A 253 10.23 2.58 -15.76
CA ALA A 253 10.63 1.18 -15.96
C ALA A 253 12.10 1.08 -16.39
N GLY A 254 12.56 2.01 -17.25
CA GLY A 254 13.97 2.13 -17.67
C GLY A 254 14.94 2.50 -16.54
N LYS A 255 14.45 2.98 -15.39
CA LYS A 255 15.26 3.21 -14.18
C LYS A 255 15.49 1.93 -13.35
N ASN A 256 15.12 0.79 -13.91
CA ASN A 256 15.34 -0.54 -13.31
C ASN A 256 14.55 -0.76 -11.99
N ILE A 257 13.36 -0.18 -11.91
CA ILE A 257 12.41 -0.52 -10.84
C ILE A 257 11.71 -1.85 -11.15
N ASP A 258 11.13 -2.49 -10.12
CA ASP A 258 10.50 -3.81 -10.26
C ASP A 258 8.98 -3.74 -10.28
N GLY A 259 8.38 -2.60 -9.99
CA GLY A 259 6.92 -2.47 -10.04
C GLY A 259 6.40 -1.06 -9.84
N PHE A 260 5.13 -0.91 -10.24
CA PHE A 260 4.32 0.28 -10.00
C PHE A 260 3.16 -0.04 -9.07
N ARG A 261 2.91 0.83 -8.10
CA ARG A 261 1.60 0.96 -7.46
C ARG A 261 0.87 2.07 -8.19
N CYS A 262 -0.25 1.72 -8.82
CA CYS A 262 -1.05 2.65 -9.61
C CYS A 262 -2.15 3.25 -8.75
N ASP A 263 -2.00 4.55 -8.45
CA ASP A 263 -2.92 5.35 -7.65
C ASP A 263 -4.28 5.48 -8.33
N MET A 264 -5.37 5.30 -7.58
CA MET A 264 -6.75 5.47 -8.07
C MET A 264 -6.99 4.88 -9.47
N ALA A 265 -6.44 3.69 -9.73
CA ALA A 265 -6.44 3.07 -11.06
C ALA A 265 -7.84 2.89 -11.66
N GLU A 266 -8.87 2.71 -10.81
CA GLU A 266 -10.27 2.59 -11.24
C GLU A 266 -10.89 3.89 -11.78
N MET A 267 -10.26 5.05 -11.52
CA MET A 267 -10.68 6.34 -12.09
C MET A 267 -10.13 6.57 -13.50
N VAL A 268 -9.33 5.64 -14.02
CA VAL A 268 -8.76 5.63 -15.37
C VAL A 268 -9.39 4.49 -16.17
N PRO A 269 -9.82 4.71 -17.42
CA PRO A 269 -10.48 3.67 -18.21
C PRO A 269 -9.66 2.39 -18.30
N VAL A 270 -10.31 1.24 -18.11
CA VAL A 270 -9.64 -0.07 -18.18
C VAL A 270 -9.00 -0.32 -19.55
N GLU A 271 -9.53 0.30 -20.60
CA GLU A 271 -9.01 0.26 -21.96
C GLU A 271 -7.60 0.85 -22.08
N PHE A 272 -7.29 1.91 -21.31
CA PHE A 272 -5.93 2.43 -21.24
C PHE A 272 -4.97 1.38 -20.68
N TRP A 273 -5.33 0.72 -19.59
CA TRP A 273 -4.49 -0.31 -18.96
C TRP A 273 -4.31 -1.53 -19.87
N GLU A 274 -5.39 -1.97 -20.51
CA GLU A 274 -5.37 -3.05 -21.52
C GLU A 274 -4.37 -2.75 -22.65
N TRP A 275 -4.26 -1.47 -23.05
CA TRP A 275 -3.36 -1.03 -24.09
C TRP A 275 -1.93 -0.77 -23.59
N ALA A 276 -1.75 -0.16 -22.42
CA ALA A 276 -0.44 0.30 -21.93
C ALA A 276 0.38 -0.81 -21.27
N ILE A 277 -0.21 -1.60 -20.35
CA ILE A 277 0.54 -2.60 -19.57
C ILE A 277 1.25 -3.64 -20.44
N PRO A 278 0.63 -4.21 -21.50
CA PRO A 278 1.34 -5.14 -22.37
C PRO A 278 2.54 -4.52 -23.09
N GLN A 279 2.49 -3.24 -23.43
CA GLN A 279 3.60 -2.54 -24.09
C GLN A 279 4.79 -2.33 -23.13
N VAL A 280 4.52 -1.98 -21.88
CA VAL A 280 5.57 -1.90 -20.85
C VAL A 280 6.15 -3.29 -20.60
N LYS A 281 5.33 -4.31 -20.40
CA LYS A 281 5.78 -5.70 -20.16
C LYS A 281 6.50 -6.33 -21.34
N ALA A 282 6.26 -5.88 -22.57
CA ALA A 282 7.03 -6.32 -23.74
C ALA A 282 8.51 -5.93 -23.65
N GLN A 283 8.82 -4.80 -23.01
CA GLN A 283 10.20 -4.33 -22.80
C GLN A 283 10.75 -4.73 -21.42
N TYR A 284 9.88 -4.78 -20.39
CA TYR A 284 10.21 -5.09 -19.00
C TYR A 284 9.32 -6.22 -18.46
N PRO A 285 9.55 -7.49 -18.86
CA PRO A 285 8.60 -8.59 -18.61
C PRO A 285 8.33 -8.91 -17.14
N SER A 286 9.28 -8.59 -16.26
CA SER A 286 9.18 -8.89 -14.81
C SER A 286 8.54 -7.76 -13.99
N ILE A 287 8.21 -6.62 -14.61
CA ILE A 287 7.67 -5.47 -13.87
C ILE A 287 6.26 -5.76 -13.38
N LEU A 288 5.99 -5.46 -12.11
CA LEU A 288 4.69 -5.67 -11.47
C LEU A 288 3.82 -4.42 -11.58
N PHE A 289 2.51 -4.64 -11.75
CA PHE A 289 1.49 -3.60 -11.67
C PHE A 289 0.50 -3.93 -10.57
N ILE A 290 0.46 -3.09 -9.53
CA ILE A 290 -0.46 -3.19 -8.39
C ILE A 290 -1.44 -2.04 -8.48
N ALA A 291 -2.75 -2.33 -8.55
CA ALA A 291 -3.76 -1.29 -8.68
C ALA A 291 -4.51 -1.04 -7.38
N GLU A 292 -4.76 0.22 -7.12
CA GLU A 292 -5.76 0.67 -6.17
C GLU A 292 -7.12 0.68 -6.86
N VAL A 293 -7.96 -0.31 -6.52
CA VAL A 293 -9.33 -0.49 -7.01
C VAL A 293 -10.20 -0.83 -5.81
N TYR A 294 -11.25 -0.05 -5.56
CA TYR A 294 -12.13 -0.22 -4.40
C TYR A 294 -13.51 -0.80 -4.74
N ASN A 295 -13.89 -0.78 -6.02
CA ASN A 295 -15.15 -1.39 -6.45
C ASN A 295 -14.99 -2.89 -6.73
N PRO A 296 -15.54 -3.81 -5.89
CA PRO A 296 -15.40 -5.25 -6.10
C PRO A 296 -15.98 -5.75 -7.42
N ALA A 297 -16.97 -5.05 -8.00
CA ALA A 297 -17.53 -5.40 -9.30
C ALA A 297 -16.51 -5.23 -10.44
N GLU A 298 -15.51 -4.37 -10.27
CA GLU A 298 -14.48 -4.07 -11.25
C GLU A 298 -13.20 -4.94 -11.08
N TYR A 299 -13.02 -5.67 -9.99
CA TYR A 299 -11.80 -6.43 -9.74
C TYR A 299 -11.39 -7.33 -10.91
N LYS A 300 -12.33 -8.13 -11.42
CA LYS A 300 -12.05 -9.04 -12.56
C LYS A 300 -11.75 -8.26 -13.84
N ASN A 301 -12.38 -7.11 -14.04
CA ASN A 301 -12.16 -6.24 -15.19
C ASN A 301 -10.71 -5.72 -15.20
N TYR A 302 -10.25 -5.15 -14.08
CA TYR A 302 -8.88 -4.62 -13.97
C TYR A 302 -7.82 -5.71 -13.95
N LEU A 303 -8.08 -6.88 -13.36
CA LEU A 303 -7.13 -8.01 -13.39
C LEU A 303 -6.97 -8.63 -14.76
N PHE A 304 -8.07 -8.91 -15.46
CA PHE A 304 -8.02 -9.72 -16.68
C PHE A 304 -7.93 -8.87 -17.95
N ARG A 305 -8.75 -7.84 -18.05
CA ARG A 305 -8.72 -6.90 -19.18
C ARG A 305 -7.63 -5.86 -18.97
N GLY A 306 -7.59 -5.20 -17.80
CA GLY A 306 -6.60 -4.20 -17.45
C GLY A 306 -5.18 -4.72 -17.25
N LYS A 307 -4.97 -6.07 -17.15
CA LYS A 307 -3.67 -6.75 -17.06
C LYS A 307 -2.86 -6.46 -15.79
N PHE A 308 -3.48 -5.95 -14.73
CA PHE A 308 -2.82 -5.81 -13.45
C PHE A 308 -2.41 -7.15 -12.86
N ASP A 309 -1.30 -7.20 -12.13
CA ASP A 309 -0.84 -8.40 -11.45
C ASP A 309 -1.59 -8.58 -10.13
N TYR A 310 -1.79 -7.48 -9.38
CA TYR A 310 -2.45 -7.49 -8.08
C TYR A 310 -3.36 -6.27 -7.90
N LEU A 311 -4.41 -6.42 -7.09
CA LEU A 311 -5.28 -5.35 -6.61
C LEU A 311 -5.28 -5.30 -5.09
N TYR A 312 -5.62 -4.16 -4.50
CA TYR A 312 -5.85 -4.03 -3.06
C TYR A 312 -7.07 -4.83 -2.60
N ASP A 313 -6.94 -5.59 -1.52
CA ASP A 313 -8.09 -6.19 -0.81
C ASP A 313 -8.56 -5.25 0.32
N LYS A 314 -8.98 -4.04 -0.05
CA LYS A 314 -9.43 -3.02 0.90
C LYS A 314 -10.86 -3.31 1.38
N VAL A 315 -11.80 -3.40 0.45
CA VAL A 315 -13.24 -3.54 0.75
C VAL A 315 -13.60 -4.95 1.22
N GLY A 316 -12.80 -5.96 0.83
CA GLY A 316 -12.98 -7.34 1.27
C GLY A 316 -12.33 -7.63 2.62
N LEU A 317 -11.08 -8.09 2.61
CA LEU A 317 -10.41 -8.60 3.80
C LEU A 317 -10.02 -7.51 4.80
N TYR A 318 -9.49 -6.36 4.33
CA TYR A 318 -9.08 -5.28 5.24
C TYR A 318 -10.25 -4.77 6.09
N ASP A 319 -11.38 -4.37 5.46
CA ASP A 319 -12.54 -3.84 6.18
C ASP A 319 -13.14 -4.88 7.14
N THR A 320 -13.15 -6.16 6.72
CA THR A 320 -13.58 -7.28 7.55
C THR A 320 -12.70 -7.43 8.79
N LEU A 321 -11.37 -7.50 8.62
CA LEU A 321 -10.45 -7.66 9.75
C LEU A 321 -10.49 -6.44 10.68
N ARG A 322 -10.55 -5.22 10.14
CA ARG A 322 -10.72 -4.01 10.93
C ARG A 322 -11.98 -4.08 11.80
N SER A 323 -13.10 -4.48 11.22
CA SER A 323 -14.36 -4.62 11.96
C SER A 323 -14.24 -5.64 13.10
N ILE A 324 -13.60 -6.80 12.87
CA ILE A 324 -13.40 -7.84 13.90
C ILE A 324 -12.48 -7.35 15.01
N ILE A 325 -11.36 -6.74 14.66
CA ILE A 325 -10.36 -6.21 15.60
C ILE A 325 -10.97 -5.12 16.50
N CYS A 326 -11.85 -4.29 15.95
CA CYS A 326 -12.59 -3.25 16.68
C CYS A 326 -13.82 -3.79 17.45
N ASN A 327 -14.04 -5.11 17.50
CA ASN A 327 -15.19 -5.78 18.13
C ASN A 327 -16.56 -5.45 17.51
N ASN A 328 -16.58 -4.98 16.27
CA ASN A 328 -17.81 -4.65 15.53
C ASN A 328 -18.24 -5.74 14.54
N GLY A 329 -17.41 -6.78 14.33
CA GLY A 329 -17.60 -7.85 13.36
C GLY A 329 -17.41 -9.25 13.94
N SER A 330 -17.73 -10.26 13.13
CA SER A 330 -17.57 -11.69 13.42
C SER A 330 -16.47 -12.28 12.56
N ALA A 331 -15.68 -13.21 13.12
CA ALA A 331 -14.63 -13.93 12.38
C ALA A 331 -15.19 -14.77 11.23
N THR A 332 -16.47 -15.17 11.28
CA THR A 332 -17.16 -15.82 10.14
C THR A 332 -17.14 -14.97 8.87
N ALA A 333 -17.07 -13.64 8.99
CA ALA A 333 -17.04 -12.73 7.85
C ALA A 333 -15.76 -12.90 7.01
N ILE A 334 -14.67 -13.44 7.57
CA ILE A 334 -13.43 -13.75 6.82
C ILE A 334 -13.72 -14.78 5.72
N THR A 335 -14.52 -15.82 6.03
CA THR A 335 -14.96 -16.81 5.03
C THR A 335 -15.72 -16.15 3.89
N HIS A 336 -16.66 -15.26 4.20
CA HIS A 336 -17.42 -14.55 3.17
C HIS A 336 -16.51 -13.61 2.35
N ALA A 337 -15.54 -12.94 2.99
CA ALA A 337 -14.63 -12.03 2.29
C ALA A 337 -13.85 -12.77 1.18
N TRP A 338 -13.21 -13.91 1.47
CA TRP A 338 -12.46 -14.63 0.45
C TRP A 338 -13.38 -15.33 -0.58
N GLN A 339 -14.54 -15.86 -0.17
CA GLN A 339 -15.49 -16.48 -1.11
C GLN A 339 -16.04 -15.49 -2.15
N ASN A 340 -16.31 -14.25 -1.74
CA ASN A 340 -16.80 -13.20 -2.63
C ASN A 340 -15.79 -12.81 -3.73
N LEU A 341 -14.50 -13.10 -3.56
CA LEU A 341 -13.48 -12.87 -4.58
C LEU A 341 -13.64 -13.82 -5.79
N GLY A 342 -14.23 -15.01 -5.58
CA GLY A 342 -14.64 -15.90 -6.67
C GLY A 342 -13.50 -16.31 -7.59
N GLY A 343 -12.37 -16.78 -7.04
CA GLY A 343 -11.23 -17.35 -7.75
C GLY A 343 -10.08 -16.38 -8.04
N ILE A 344 -10.14 -15.13 -7.55
CA ILE A 344 -9.05 -14.15 -7.71
C ILE A 344 -8.25 -13.91 -6.43
N GLU A 345 -8.44 -14.70 -5.38
CA GLU A 345 -7.86 -14.52 -4.05
C GLU A 345 -6.33 -14.40 -4.08
N LYS A 346 -5.69 -15.16 -4.98
CA LYS A 346 -4.23 -15.17 -5.17
C LYS A 346 -3.69 -13.87 -5.78
N ARG A 347 -4.57 -13.00 -6.26
CA ARG A 347 -4.23 -11.74 -6.93
C ARG A 347 -4.62 -10.50 -6.12
N MET A 348 -5.01 -10.69 -4.85
CA MET A 348 -5.39 -9.60 -3.96
C MET A 348 -4.25 -9.30 -2.99
N LEU A 349 -3.83 -8.03 -2.90
CA LEU A 349 -2.82 -7.57 -1.94
C LEU A 349 -3.48 -7.34 -0.57
N ASN A 350 -3.11 -8.15 0.41
CA ASN A 350 -3.58 -8.02 1.79
C ASN A 350 -2.75 -6.99 2.56
N PHE A 351 -3.39 -6.25 3.45
CA PHE A 351 -2.74 -5.30 4.36
C PHE A 351 -3.63 -4.99 5.56
N LEU A 352 -3.06 -4.39 6.60
CA LEU A 352 -3.77 -3.88 7.78
C LEU A 352 -3.55 -2.38 8.01
N GLU A 353 -2.51 -1.81 7.42
CA GLU A 353 -2.22 -0.37 7.38
C GLU A 353 -1.66 0.00 6.01
N ASN A 354 -1.91 1.24 5.60
CA ASN A 354 -1.23 1.94 4.53
C ASN A 354 -1.21 3.45 4.85
N HIS A 355 -0.81 4.28 3.90
CA HIS A 355 -0.70 5.73 4.08
C HIS A 355 -2.05 6.46 4.15
N ASP A 356 -3.16 5.83 3.72
CA ASP A 356 -4.51 6.40 3.72
C ASP A 356 -5.34 5.95 4.92
N GLU A 357 -4.97 4.81 5.53
CA GLU A 357 -5.73 4.21 6.61
C GLU A 357 -5.18 4.56 7.98
N GLN A 358 -6.05 4.52 8.98
CA GLN A 358 -5.68 4.76 10.36
C GLN A 358 -4.73 3.68 10.87
N ARG A 359 -3.74 4.08 11.68
CA ARG A 359 -2.82 3.17 12.34
C ARG A 359 -3.57 2.27 13.32
N ILE A 360 -3.21 0.99 13.38
CA ILE A 360 -3.83 0.01 14.28
C ILE A 360 -3.74 0.47 15.74
N ALA A 361 -2.61 1.04 16.14
CA ALA A 361 -2.39 1.50 17.51
C ALA A 361 -3.10 2.82 17.85
N SER A 362 -3.74 3.49 16.88
CA SER A 362 -4.48 4.74 17.12
C SER A 362 -5.76 4.51 17.90
N ASP A 363 -6.24 5.57 18.57
CA ASP A 363 -7.54 5.60 19.23
C ASP A 363 -8.72 5.44 18.25
N PHE A 364 -8.47 5.63 16.96
CA PHE A 364 -9.47 5.55 15.89
C PHE A 364 -9.56 4.15 15.24
N PHE A 365 -8.69 3.21 15.65
CA PHE A 365 -8.74 1.82 15.18
C PHE A 365 -8.82 0.90 16.41
N ALA A 366 -7.72 0.30 16.85
CA ALA A 366 -7.72 -0.71 17.93
C ALA A 366 -7.20 -0.19 19.27
N GLY A 367 -6.48 0.94 19.30
CA GLY A 367 -5.84 1.52 20.48
C GLY A 367 -4.69 0.68 21.07
N ASN A 368 -4.54 -0.55 20.57
CA ASN A 368 -3.50 -1.49 20.98
C ASN A 368 -3.09 -2.35 19.79
N PRO A 369 -1.82 -2.30 19.34
CA PRO A 369 -1.37 -3.00 18.14
C PRO A 369 -1.40 -4.53 18.26
N PHE A 370 -1.32 -5.09 19.47
CA PHE A 370 -1.39 -6.54 19.69
C PHE A 370 -2.75 -7.13 19.34
N LYS A 371 -3.84 -6.36 19.42
CA LYS A 371 -5.17 -6.83 19.00
C LYS A 371 -5.24 -7.24 17.54
N ALA A 372 -4.32 -6.76 16.70
CA ALA A 372 -4.28 -7.07 15.28
C ALA A 372 -3.42 -8.29 14.93
N ILE A 373 -2.75 -8.93 15.90
CA ILE A 373 -1.92 -10.13 15.62
C ILE A 373 -2.71 -11.24 14.93
N PRO A 374 -3.96 -11.57 15.35
CA PRO A 374 -4.79 -12.55 14.61
C PRO A 374 -5.01 -12.14 13.16
N GLY A 375 -5.29 -10.86 12.92
CA GLY A 375 -5.48 -10.29 11.58
C GLY A 375 -4.20 -10.35 10.73
N LEU A 376 -3.03 -10.08 11.33
CA LEU A 376 -1.73 -10.24 10.67
C LEU A 376 -1.52 -11.68 10.19
N ILE A 377 -1.78 -12.67 11.06
CA ILE A 377 -1.62 -14.09 10.71
C ILE A 377 -2.57 -14.49 9.59
N VAL A 378 -3.83 -14.07 9.65
CA VAL A 378 -4.81 -14.31 8.57
C VAL A 378 -4.33 -13.69 7.26
N SER A 379 -4.01 -12.40 7.26
CA SER A 379 -3.57 -11.67 6.05
C SER A 379 -2.30 -12.27 5.43
N ALA A 380 -1.36 -12.71 6.27
CA ALA A 380 -0.08 -13.25 5.84
C ALA A 380 -0.16 -14.72 5.40
N CYS A 381 -0.98 -15.56 6.06
CA CYS A 381 -0.90 -17.01 5.92
C CYS A 381 -2.08 -17.64 5.16
N MET A 382 -3.20 -16.92 4.98
CA MET A 382 -4.43 -17.52 4.43
C MET A 382 -4.25 -17.95 2.97
N ASN A 383 -3.51 -17.19 2.15
CA ASN A 383 -3.32 -17.53 0.76
C ASN A 383 -1.90 -17.22 0.27
N THR A 384 -1.60 -17.56 -1.00
CA THR A 384 -0.31 -17.33 -1.66
C THR A 384 -0.13 -15.89 -2.17
N ASN A 385 -1.14 -15.06 -2.05
CA ASN A 385 -1.21 -13.66 -2.48
C ASN A 385 -0.23 -12.74 -1.72
N PRO A 386 0.13 -11.57 -2.26
CA PRO A 386 1.04 -10.65 -1.60
C PRO A 386 0.48 -10.10 -0.28
N MET A 387 1.39 -9.74 0.62
CA MET A 387 1.11 -9.05 1.88
C MET A 387 1.90 -7.75 1.94
N MET A 388 1.27 -6.68 2.43
CA MET A 388 1.94 -5.39 2.65
C MET A 388 1.83 -4.98 4.11
N ILE A 389 2.89 -4.36 4.62
CA ILE A 389 2.91 -3.64 5.89
C ILE A 389 3.40 -2.21 5.66
N TYR A 390 2.87 -1.29 6.44
CA TYR A 390 3.26 0.12 6.41
C TYR A 390 4.29 0.40 7.50
N PHE A 391 5.37 1.11 7.17
CA PHE A 391 6.51 1.36 8.06
C PHE A 391 6.06 1.92 9.43
N GLY A 392 6.57 1.35 10.50
CA GLY A 392 6.15 1.64 11.87
C GLY A 392 5.01 0.76 12.39
N GLN A 393 4.26 0.07 11.54
CA GLN A 393 3.21 -0.87 11.95
C GLN A 393 3.78 -1.98 12.85
N GLU A 394 4.96 -2.47 12.51
CA GLU A 394 5.71 -3.49 13.25
C GLU A 394 6.21 -3.03 14.63
N PHE A 395 6.12 -1.72 14.91
CA PHE A 395 6.46 -1.11 16.20
C PHE A 395 5.25 -0.52 16.91
N GLY A 396 4.05 -0.64 16.34
CA GLY A 396 2.82 -0.08 16.90
C GLY A 396 2.80 1.45 16.82
N GLU A 397 3.18 2.03 15.67
CA GLU A 397 3.06 3.48 15.44
C GLU A 397 1.61 3.94 15.62
N PRO A 398 1.32 4.88 16.53
CA PRO A 398 -0.05 5.27 16.82
C PRO A 398 -0.63 6.27 15.82
N GLY A 399 0.18 7.06 15.10
CA GLY A 399 -0.30 8.11 14.22
C GLY A 399 -1.19 9.15 14.92
N MET A 400 -0.88 9.46 16.18
CA MET A 400 -1.69 10.33 17.03
C MET A 400 -1.04 11.71 17.22
N ASP A 401 -0.16 12.09 16.31
CA ASP A 401 0.43 13.43 16.24
C ASP A 401 -0.60 14.49 15.84
N ASN A 402 -0.29 15.76 16.08
CA ASN A 402 -1.13 16.88 15.66
C ASN A 402 -1.16 17.04 14.14
N GLU A 403 -0.09 16.62 13.45
CA GLU A 403 0.00 16.49 11.99
C GLU A 403 -0.41 15.08 11.60
N GLY A 404 -1.66 14.91 11.22
CA GLY A 404 -2.20 13.69 10.61
C GLY A 404 -2.60 13.96 9.16
N PHE A 405 -3.41 13.08 8.58
CA PHE A 405 -3.96 13.28 7.24
C PHE A 405 -4.99 14.44 7.22
N SER A 406 -5.75 14.59 8.29
CA SER A 406 -6.74 15.66 8.48
C SER A 406 -6.72 16.13 9.96
N GLY A 407 -5.55 16.55 10.46
CA GLY A 407 -5.32 16.79 11.87
C GLY A 407 -5.09 15.49 12.64
N ARG A 408 -5.37 15.46 13.94
CA ARG A 408 -5.18 14.28 14.80
C ARG A 408 -6.28 13.24 14.56
N ASP A 409 -6.11 12.41 13.55
CA ASP A 409 -7.12 11.48 13.05
C ASP A 409 -6.67 10.00 13.01
N GLY A 410 -5.54 9.68 13.64
CA GLY A 410 -5.01 8.32 13.71
C GLY A 410 -4.24 7.89 12.47
N ARG A 411 -3.96 8.82 11.55
CA ARG A 411 -3.17 8.58 10.35
C ARG A 411 -1.85 9.36 10.41
N THR A 412 -0.81 8.79 9.86
CA THR A 412 0.45 9.52 9.67
C THR A 412 0.29 10.52 8.54
N THR A 413 0.75 11.77 8.74
CA THR A 413 0.67 12.80 7.69
C THR A 413 1.40 12.37 6.41
N ILE A 414 0.80 12.70 5.25
CA ILE A 414 1.42 12.59 3.94
C ILE A 414 1.66 13.95 3.28
N PHE A 415 1.33 15.06 3.97
CA PHE A 415 1.36 16.42 3.44
C PHE A 415 2.43 17.31 4.07
N ASP A 416 3.01 16.87 5.19
CA ASP A 416 3.85 17.72 6.00
C ASP A 416 5.28 17.16 6.16
N TYR A 417 6.20 18.05 6.50
CA TYR A 417 7.51 17.66 7.01
C TYR A 417 7.33 17.21 8.46
N TRP A 418 7.53 15.93 8.70
CA TRP A 418 7.32 15.32 10.00
C TRP A 418 8.33 14.22 10.28
N SER A 419 8.32 13.70 11.49
CA SER A 419 9.19 12.62 11.92
C SER A 419 8.41 11.67 12.84
N ILE A 420 8.61 10.38 12.65
CA ILE A 420 7.90 9.32 13.36
C ILE A 420 8.76 8.76 14.48
N ASP A 421 8.27 8.81 15.72
CA ASP A 421 9.03 8.44 16.92
C ASP A 421 9.47 6.96 16.91
N THR A 422 8.56 6.06 16.55
CA THR A 422 8.86 4.61 16.49
C THR A 422 9.97 4.30 15.49
N ILE A 423 9.97 4.95 14.34
CA ILE A 423 11.00 4.80 13.29
C ILE A 423 12.33 5.41 13.74
N ARG A 424 12.31 6.60 14.38
CA ARG A 424 13.55 7.18 14.94
C ARG A 424 14.18 6.28 15.98
N ARG A 425 13.37 5.70 16.88
CA ARG A 425 13.84 4.75 17.91
C ARG A 425 14.44 3.50 17.28
N TRP A 426 13.76 2.92 16.30
CA TRP A 426 14.28 1.76 15.58
C TRP A 426 15.59 2.06 14.86
N ARG A 427 15.63 3.17 14.11
CA ARG A 427 16.84 3.59 13.39
C ARG A 427 18.00 3.95 14.31
N ASN A 428 17.73 4.54 15.46
CA ASN A 428 18.71 4.98 16.45
C ASN A 428 19.95 5.64 15.81
N GLY A 429 19.73 6.69 14.97
CA GLY A 429 20.79 7.37 14.24
C GLY A 429 21.52 6.47 13.22
N GLY A 430 20.89 5.42 12.72
CA GLY A 430 21.46 4.45 11.77
C GLY A 430 22.13 3.24 12.41
N LYS A 431 22.03 3.09 13.75
CA LYS A 431 22.62 1.94 14.48
C LYS A 431 21.75 0.69 14.37
N PHE A 432 20.43 0.81 14.34
CA PHE A 432 19.49 -0.31 14.31
C PHE A 432 19.79 -1.40 15.35
N ASP A 433 20.13 -1.00 16.56
CA ASP A 433 20.58 -1.90 17.63
C ASP A 433 19.47 -2.25 18.63
N GLY A 434 18.27 -1.73 18.43
CA GLY A 434 17.12 -1.94 19.29
C GLY A 434 17.19 -1.27 20.68
N ASN A 435 18.26 -0.53 20.98
CA ASN A 435 18.47 0.05 22.31
C ASN A 435 17.47 1.16 22.68
N MET A 436 16.86 1.79 21.69
CA MET A 436 15.85 2.84 21.88
C MET A 436 14.41 2.32 21.84
N LEU A 437 14.20 1.06 21.44
CA LEU A 437 12.89 0.43 21.43
C LEU A 437 12.46 0.02 22.83
N THR A 438 11.16 0.18 23.13
CA THR A 438 10.57 -0.38 24.36
C THR A 438 10.49 -1.92 24.26
N ASP A 439 10.29 -2.60 25.38
CA ASP A 439 10.15 -4.05 25.38
C ASP A 439 8.88 -4.51 24.63
N GLU A 440 7.79 -3.71 24.68
CA GLU A 440 6.57 -3.94 23.91
C GLU A 440 6.83 -3.82 22.41
N GLN A 441 7.57 -2.79 21.97
CA GLN A 441 7.95 -2.62 20.56
C GLN A 441 8.82 -3.77 20.06
N LYS A 442 9.77 -4.24 20.87
CA LYS A 442 10.59 -5.42 20.53
C LYS A 442 9.75 -6.69 20.45
N ALA A 443 8.82 -6.89 21.37
CA ALA A 443 7.93 -8.04 21.36
C ALA A 443 7.03 -8.03 20.12
N LEU A 444 6.42 -6.91 19.78
CA LEU A 444 5.60 -6.76 18.59
C LEU A 444 6.41 -7.01 17.32
N TYR A 445 7.57 -6.35 17.18
CA TYR A 445 8.49 -6.56 16.05
C TYR A 445 8.86 -8.04 15.87
N SER A 446 9.16 -8.74 16.95
CA SER A 446 9.52 -10.16 16.88
C SER A 446 8.39 -11.02 16.32
N ILE A 447 7.13 -10.71 16.66
CA ILE A 447 5.96 -11.40 16.12
C ILE A 447 5.81 -11.10 14.62
N TYR A 448 5.89 -9.82 14.22
CA TYR A 448 5.84 -9.42 12.81
C TYR A 448 6.93 -10.10 12.01
N GLN A 449 8.17 -10.02 12.48
CA GLN A 449 9.32 -10.66 11.84
C GLN A 449 9.08 -12.16 11.64
N ARG A 450 8.63 -12.85 12.69
CA ARG A 450 8.38 -14.29 12.61
C ARG A 450 7.28 -14.63 11.61
N VAL A 451 6.13 -13.96 11.66
CA VAL A 451 5.00 -14.23 10.75
C VAL A 451 5.37 -13.92 9.30
N LEU A 452 6.07 -12.81 9.03
CA LEU A 452 6.43 -12.42 7.68
C LEU A 452 7.54 -13.29 7.07
N THR A 453 8.52 -13.73 7.86
CA THR A 453 9.54 -14.67 7.38
C THR A 453 8.96 -16.04 7.05
N LEU A 454 7.99 -16.54 7.84
CA LEU A 454 7.29 -17.78 7.54
C LEU A 454 6.61 -17.78 6.18
N CYS A 455 6.18 -16.63 5.67
CA CYS A 455 5.55 -16.53 4.35
C CYS A 455 6.41 -17.09 3.22
N ASN A 456 7.74 -17.05 3.35
CA ASN A 456 8.68 -17.55 2.35
C ASN A 456 9.53 -18.73 2.84
N GLU A 457 9.60 -18.99 4.15
CA GLU A 457 10.24 -20.18 4.73
C GLU A 457 9.36 -21.42 4.56
N GLU A 458 8.03 -21.27 4.69
CA GLU A 458 7.08 -22.39 4.66
C GLU A 458 6.37 -22.48 3.30
N LYS A 459 6.64 -23.55 2.56
CA LYS A 459 6.02 -23.78 1.25
C LYS A 459 4.50 -23.92 1.32
N ALA A 460 3.99 -24.46 2.41
CA ALA A 460 2.54 -24.53 2.63
C ALA A 460 1.88 -23.15 2.62
N ILE A 461 2.58 -22.07 3.03
CA ILE A 461 2.06 -20.69 2.95
C ILE A 461 2.25 -20.11 1.55
N SER A 462 3.47 -20.22 0.98
CA SER A 462 3.80 -19.55 -0.30
C SER A 462 3.26 -20.27 -1.54
N GLN A 463 3.00 -21.58 -1.48
CA GLN A 463 2.66 -22.40 -2.64
C GLN A 463 1.52 -23.40 -2.37
N GLY A 464 1.15 -23.63 -1.10
CA GLY A 464 0.24 -24.70 -0.70
C GLY A 464 -1.24 -24.40 -0.98
N ASP A 465 -2.04 -25.45 -0.82
CA ASP A 465 -3.48 -25.37 -0.88
C ASP A 465 -4.06 -24.84 0.44
N PHE A 466 -5.20 -24.16 0.32
CA PHE A 466 -5.95 -23.58 1.43
C PHE A 466 -7.22 -24.36 1.68
N PHE A 467 -7.57 -24.56 2.95
CA PHE A 467 -8.84 -25.14 3.35
C PHE A 467 -9.41 -24.42 4.57
N ASP A 468 -10.58 -23.80 4.41
CA ASP A 468 -11.30 -23.12 5.49
C ASP A 468 -12.02 -24.13 6.40
N LEU A 469 -11.78 -24.06 7.71
CA LEU A 469 -12.39 -24.96 8.68
C LEU A 469 -13.65 -24.37 9.34
N MET A 470 -14.03 -23.11 9.01
CA MET A 470 -15.10 -22.42 9.74
C MET A 470 -16.43 -23.13 9.66
N TYR A 471 -16.84 -23.60 8.47
CA TYR A 471 -18.15 -24.27 8.33
C TYR A 471 -18.32 -25.50 9.20
N ALA A 472 -17.22 -26.19 9.55
CA ALA A 472 -17.21 -27.38 10.41
C ALA A 472 -17.16 -27.03 11.91
N ASN A 473 -16.99 -25.74 12.25
CA ASN A 473 -16.79 -25.27 13.62
C ASN A 473 -17.85 -24.23 14.07
N ILE A 474 -18.81 -23.88 13.21
CA ILE A 474 -19.97 -23.04 13.60
C ILE A 474 -20.79 -23.77 14.65
N ASN A 475 -21.11 -23.09 15.75
CA ASN A 475 -21.76 -23.66 16.94
C ASN A 475 -20.95 -24.84 17.56
N GLY A 476 -19.64 -24.87 17.31
CA GLY A 476 -18.76 -25.92 17.80
C GLY A 476 -18.57 -25.86 19.31
N TRP A 477 -18.37 -27.04 19.92
CA TRP A 477 -18.01 -27.11 21.33
C TRP A 477 -16.61 -26.53 21.56
N ARG A 478 -16.47 -25.60 22.50
CA ARG A 478 -15.23 -24.86 22.79
C ARG A 478 -14.67 -24.12 21.55
N PHE A 479 -15.52 -23.60 20.70
CA PHE A 479 -15.14 -22.75 19.56
C PHE A 479 -16.17 -21.63 19.41
N ASN A 480 -15.71 -20.38 19.49
CA ASN A 480 -16.55 -19.21 19.27
C ASN A 480 -16.28 -18.65 17.86
N GLU A 481 -17.12 -19.00 16.89
CA GLU A 481 -17.01 -18.59 15.48
C GLU A 481 -17.03 -17.08 15.26
N HIS A 482 -17.42 -16.30 16.28
CA HIS A 482 -17.37 -14.86 16.20
C HIS A 482 -15.99 -14.28 16.54
N ARG A 483 -15.16 -15.06 17.26
CA ARG A 483 -13.85 -14.62 17.77
C ARG A 483 -12.68 -15.47 17.33
N GLN A 484 -12.90 -16.70 16.91
CA GLN A 484 -11.84 -17.57 16.42
C GLN A 484 -12.01 -17.84 14.92
N TYR A 485 -10.90 -18.00 14.24
CA TYR A 485 -10.84 -18.43 12.85
C TYR A 485 -9.80 -19.52 12.70
N ALA A 486 -10.13 -20.57 11.96
CA ALA A 486 -9.25 -21.72 11.77
C ALA A 486 -9.21 -22.15 10.30
N PHE A 487 -8.04 -22.50 9.82
CA PHE A 487 -7.83 -22.98 8.46
C PHE A 487 -6.57 -23.84 8.34
N LEU A 488 -6.48 -24.58 7.23
CA LEU A 488 -5.35 -25.44 6.91
C LEU A 488 -4.60 -24.90 5.70
N ARG A 489 -3.28 -25.12 5.70
CA ARG A 489 -2.41 -24.95 4.54
C ARG A 489 -1.65 -26.25 4.32
N LYS A 490 -1.53 -26.70 3.07
CA LYS A 490 -0.77 -27.92 2.79
C LYS A 490 0.04 -27.80 1.51
N TYR A 491 1.28 -28.24 1.58
CA TYR A 491 2.16 -28.42 0.43
C TYR A 491 2.93 -29.73 0.59
N GLU A 492 2.78 -30.67 -0.34
CA GLU A 492 3.38 -32.01 -0.27
C GLU A 492 3.09 -32.71 1.07
N ASN A 493 4.12 -32.99 1.89
CA ASN A 493 4.00 -33.57 3.23
C ASN A 493 3.96 -32.54 4.36
N GLU A 494 4.03 -31.25 4.05
CA GLU A 494 3.94 -30.16 5.05
C GLU A 494 2.48 -29.76 5.23
N LEU A 495 1.96 -29.93 6.45
CA LEU A 495 0.63 -29.47 6.87
C LEU A 495 0.78 -28.39 7.94
N LEU A 496 0.11 -27.26 7.75
CA LEU A 496 -0.05 -26.22 8.77
C LEU A 496 -1.51 -26.18 9.22
N ILE A 497 -1.71 -26.25 10.53
CA ILE A 497 -3.00 -25.94 11.17
C ILE A 497 -2.84 -24.54 11.75
N ILE A 498 -3.65 -23.61 11.26
CA ILE A 498 -3.56 -22.20 11.66
C ILE A 498 -4.86 -21.84 12.37
N VAL A 499 -4.73 -21.38 13.60
CA VAL A 499 -5.85 -20.98 14.45
C VAL A 499 -5.54 -19.63 15.06
N VAL A 500 -6.47 -18.68 14.93
CA VAL A 500 -6.34 -17.34 15.48
C VAL A 500 -7.48 -17.01 16.43
N ASN A 501 -7.19 -16.18 17.43
CA ASN A 501 -8.13 -15.78 18.46
C ASN A 501 -8.17 -14.25 18.60
N PHE A 502 -9.26 -13.66 18.18
CA PHE A 502 -9.55 -12.21 18.31
C PHE A 502 -10.12 -11.83 19.69
N ASP A 503 -10.32 -12.80 20.59
CA ASP A 503 -10.73 -12.53 21.96
C ASP A 503 -9.54 -12.14 22.82
N HIS A 504 -9.78 -11.40 23.91
CA HIS A 504 -8.76 -11.04 24.90
C HIS A 504 -8.37 -12.21 25.82
N MET A 505 -9.25 -13.20 25.96
CA MET A 505 -9.02 -14.38 26.80
C MET A 505 -8.33 -15.50 26.03
N SER A 506 -7.45 -16.22 26.72
CA SER A 506 -6.91 -17.49 26.21
C SER A 506 -8.00 -18.57 26.19
N MET A 507 -7.99 -19.40 25.16
CA MET A 507 -9.02 -20.42 24.94
C MET A 507 -8.38 -21.79 24.63
N ASP A 508 -8.95 -22.82 25.22
CA ASP A 508 -8.69 -24.23 24.84
C ASP A 508 -9.76 -24.66 23.85
N LEU A 509 -9.39 -24.63 22.58
CA LEU A 509 -10.29 -24.85 21.45
C LEU A 509 -10.37 -26.34 21.08
N ALA A 510 -11.53 -26.76 20.59
CA ALA A 510 -11.75 -28.06 19.98
C ALA A 510 -12.03 -27.89 18.49
N ILE A 511 -11.01 -28.09 17.66
CA ILE A 511 -11.09 -27.83 16.22
C ILE A 511 -11.55 -29.08 15.48
N ASN A 512 -12.73 -29.02 14.87
CA ASN A 512 -13.23 -30.06 13.99
C ASN A 512 -12.58 -29.95 12.62
N ILE A 513 -11.88 -30.97 12.18
CA ILE A 513 -11.34 -31.14 10.85
C ILE A 513 -12.26 -32.15 10.12
N PRO A 514 -13.06 -31.69 9.15
CA PRO A 514 -14.07 -32.56 8.52
C PRO A 514 -13.44 -33.58 7.55
N THR A 515 -14.16 -34.66 7.26
CA THR A 515 -13.75 -35.69 6.28
C THR A 515 -13.38 -35.08 4.94
N HIS A 516 -14.08 -34.02 4.51
CA HIS A 516 -13.76 -33.29 3.28
C HIS A 516 -12.35 -32.70 3.29
N ALA A 517 -11.89 -32.15 4.43
CA ALA A 517 -10.51 -31.64 4.55
C ALA A 517 -9.48 -32.75 4.46
N PHE A 518 -9.71 -33.89 5.15
CA PHE A 518 -8.83 -35.07 5.06
C PHE A 518 -8.71 -35.55 3.60
N ASN A 519 -9.83 -35.64 2.88
CA ASN A 519 -9.84 -36.12 1.49
C ASN A 519 -9.20 -35.11 0.54
N PHE A 520 -9.59 -33.83 0.63
CA PHE A 520 -9.08 -32.78 -0.25
C PHE A 520 -7.57 -32.56 -0.10
N LEU A 521 -7.10 -32.48 1.13
CA LEU A 521 -5.68 -32.27 1.42
C LEU A 521 -4.89 -33.57 1.59
N GLN A 522 -5.53 -34.75 1.42
CA GLN A 522 -4.88 -36.06 1.57
C GLN A 522 -4.12 -36.18 2.90
N ILE A 523 -4.80 -35.89 4.02
CA ILE A 523 -4.22 -35.95 5.36
C ILE A 523 -4.35 -37.39 5.91
N PRO A 524 -3.24 -38.08 6.23
CA PRO A 524 -3.31 -39.40 6.91
C PRO A 524 -3.85 -39.23 8.33
N GLN A 525 -4.70 -40.18 8.73
CA GLN A 525 -5.14 -40.24 10.13
C GLN A 525 -4.01 -40.79 11.03
N ASN A 526 -3.76 -40.09 12.13
CA ASN A 526 -2.81 -40.52 13.15
C ASN A 526 -3.24 -39.98 14.52
N PRO A 527 -3.31 -40.82 15.54
CA PRO A 527 -3.68 -40.42 16.89
C PRO A 527 -2.63 -39.52 17.57
N GLN A 528 -1.39 -39.49 17.04
CA GLN A 528 -0.30 -38.76 17.65
C GLN A 528 0.68 -38.25 16.57
N TYR A 529 0.50 -37.00 16.19
CA TYR A 529 1.47 -36.25 15.40
C TYR A 529 2.25 -35.30 16.31
N ARG A 530 3.55 -35.19 16.08
CA ARG A 530 4.35 -34.14 16.70
C ARG A 530 4.15 -32.84 15.88
N ALA A 531 3.57 -31.84 16.50
CA ALA A 531 3.36 -30.53 15.91
C ALA A 531 4.29 -29.50 16.56
N LYS A 532 4.81 -28.56 15.74
CA LYS A 532 5.61 -27.45 16.22
C LYS A 532 4.87 -26.15 15.93
N ASP A 533 4.61 -25.35 16.96
CA ASP A 533 4.13 -23.98 16.77
C ASP A 533 5.26 -23.11 16.21
N LEU A 534 5.08 -22.64 15.00
CA LEU A 534 6.10 -21.85 14.29
C LEU A 534 6.28 -20.44 14.86
N ILE A 535 5.34 -19.93 15.66
CA ILE A 535 5.44 -18.61 16.31
C ILE A 535 6.25 -18.72 17.60
N SER A 536 5.87 -19.63 18.51
CA SER A 536 6.53 -19.77 19.82
C SER A 536 7.75 -20.71 19.78
N GLY A 537 7.80 -21.62 18.81
CA GLY A 537 8.80 -22.69 18.73
C GLY A 537 8.48 -23.90 19.63
N GLU A 538 7.39 -23.87 20.40
CA GLU A 538 6.96 -24.97 21.27
C GLU A 538 6.47 -26.16 20.45
N GLU A 539 6.67 -27.37 21.01
CA GLU A 539 6.22 -28.60 20.39
C GLU A 539 5.13 -29.24 21.23
N GLU A 540 4.11 -29.77 20.60
CA GLU A 540 2.99 -30.46 21.25
C GLU A 540 2.54 -31.68 20.43
N ASP A 541 1.96 -32.67 21.10
CA ASP A 541 1.37 -33.83 20.44
C ASP A 541 -0.08 -33.50 20.10
N ILE A 542 -0.50 -33.73 18.86
CA ILE A 542 -1.87 -33.52 18.39
C ILE A 542 -2.42 -34.77 17.70
N SER A 543 -3.72 -34.95 17.78
CA SER A 543 -4.44 -36.07 17.16
C SER A 543 -5.20 -35.60 15.94
N LEU A 544 -4.96 -36.21 14.78
CA LEU A 544 -5.70 -36.01 13.55
C LEU A 544 -6.47 -37.29 13.20
N LEU A 545 -7.69 -37.36 13.65
CA LEU A 545 -8.58 -38.52 13.43
C LEU A 545 -9.94 -38.01 12.91
N LEU A 546 -10.56 -38.79 12.02
CA LEU A 546 -11.93 -38.55 11.59
C LEU A 546 -12.88 -38.58 12.82
N TYR A 547 -13.84 -37.67 12.82
CA TYR A 547 -14.89 -37.54 13.83
C TYR A 547 -14.37 -37.26 15.27
N LYS A 548 -13.13 -36.82 15.40
CA LYS A 548 -12.54 -36.38 16.67
C LYS A 548 -11.96 -34.97 16.50
N ALA A 549 -12.39 -34.06 17.37
CA ALA A 549 -11.82 -32.73 17.42
C ALA A 549 -10.35 -32.75 17.86
N THR A 550 -9.56 -31.84 17.30
CA THR A 550 -8.16 -31.59 17.70
C THR A 550 -8.15 -30.47 18.74
N ASP A 551 -7.59 -30.76 19.92
CA ASP A 551 -7.47 -29.77 21.00
C ASP A 551 -6.28 -28.85 20.74
N ILE A 552 -6.50 -27.53 20.77
CA ILE A 552 -5.48 -26.50 20.54
C ILE A 552 -5.72 -25.31 21.48
N SER A 553 -4.71 -25.02 22.33
CA SER A 553 -4.77 -23.84 23.20
C SER A 553 -4.19 -22.60 22.49
N VAL A 554 -4.94 -21.49 22.49
CA VAL A 554 -4.54 -20.23 21.86
C VAL A 554 -4.70 -19.07 22.84
N LYS A 555 -3.65 -18.23 22.96
CA LYS A 555 -3.68 -17.03 23.80
C LYS A 555 -4.65 -15.99 23.26
N GLY A 556 -5.09 -15.06 24.12
CA GLY A 556 -5.88 -13.90 23.68
C GLY A 556 -5.10 -13.01 22.73
N TYR A 557 -5.78 -12.42 21.75
CA TYR A 557 -5.21 -11.58 20.70
C TYR A 557 -3.97 -12.20 20.03
N SER A 558 -4.03 -13.49 19.71
CA SER A 558 -2.89 -14.25 19.19
C SER A 558 -3.35 -15.30 18.18
N GLY A 559 -2.42 -16.12 17.74
CA GLY A 559 -2.69 -17.32 16.94
C GLY A 559 -1.57 -18.33 17.09
N LYS A 560 -1.82 -19.54 16.62
CA LYS A 560 -0.85 -20.63 16.45
C LYS A 560 -0.74 -21.02 14.98
N ILE A 561 0.46 -21.35 14.56
CA ILE A 561 0.77 -21.94 13.26
C ILE A 561 1.47 -23.26 13.54
N LEU A 562 0.67 -24.32 13.65
CA LEU A 562 1.16 -25.65 14.00
C LEU A 562 1.61 -26.40 12.75
N LYS A 563 2.92 -26.62 12.62
CA LYS A 563 3.53 -27.41 11.54
C LYS A 563 3.60 -28.87 11.88
N ILE A 564 3.15 -29.69 10.96
CA ILE A 564 3.22 -31.16 11.00
C ILE A 564 3.88 -31.62 9.71
N ILE A 565 4.73 -32.63 9.80
CA ILE A 565 5.21 -33.40 8.65
C ILE A 565 4.41 -34.69 8.61
N LEU A 566 3.66 -34.89 7.51
CA LEU A 566 2.76 -36.03 7.32
C LEU A 566 3.51 -37.30 6.90
#